data_8ecbcbd6663ef5c915e8ed2af3a27901
#
_entry.id   8ecbcbd6663ef5c915e8ed2af3a27901
#
_cell.length_a   1.000
_cell.length_b   1.000
_cell.length_c   1.000
_cell.angle_alpha   90.00
_cell.angle_beta   90.00
_cell.angle_gamma   90.00
#
_symmetry.space_group_name_H-M   'P 1'
#
loop_
_entity.id
_entity.type
_entity.pdbx_description
1 polymer ?
#
loop_
_entity_poly.entity_id
_entity_poly.type
_entity_poly.pdbx_seq_one_letter_code
_entity_poly.pdbx_strand_id
1 'polypeptide(L)'
;MKSNLQKEKRKKYVRLKKNFGWRILCAVGIIFSAVSLLTGCRMEQWEADISEKTEKSIRVSKPMQASLDVVAAGETLSLLPGQESFCTVTLPEALPRIDRPSLSVQVTLDEKTVFSGTAAQLESFVPHQNGQYRYSFSDGDSYTLIAEIAFAPQIFWQERDVLLGEVLPLTVRYTDAQTVAAETSLSFQPVFYQSDDGWVALLPIHWNTAPGRYPLTIYAGTSVFELMLTVTDRSFEIQNLTVDETTTSQTVENDEANAEWNQVIEPLKEISDSQQYWEGNFIQPVDGKITTQYGMIRYVNGNPTSVRHSGVDLAADTGTPIQASGSGRVLFAGYLQLTGNTVLIEHGYGLKSWYYHMDSLDVSTGQMVEQGQIIGKVGSTGFSTGPHLHFAMSVNRVFINPWTAIEKGFDWE
;
A
#
# COMPACT_ATOMS: atom_id res chain seq x y z
N MET A 1 -2.76 5.59 -44.18
CA MET A 1 -1.49 4.94 -43.78
C MET A 1 -1.41 4.46 -42.32
N LYS A 2 -2.25 4.93 -41.41
CA LYS A 2 -2.23 4.50 -39.98
C LYS A 2 -2.93 3.16 -39.69
N SER A 3 -3.82 2.66 -40.56
CA SER A 3 -4.57 1.42 -40.32
C SER A 3 -3.79 0.13 -40.63
N ASN A 4 -2.75 0.20 -41.47
CA ASN A 4 -1.98 -0.98 -41.83
C ASN A 4 -0.87 -1.33 -40.82
N LEU A 5 -0.37 -0.36 -40.07
CA LEU A 5 0.64 -0.61 -39.01
C LEU A 5 0.06 -1.35 -37.79
N GLN A 6 -1.21 -1.13 -37.48
CA GLN A 6 -1.87 -1.84 -36.37
C GLN A 6 -2.20 -3.30 -36.72
N LYS A 7 -2.50 -3.60 -37.97
CA LYS A 7 -2.74 -5.00 -38.43
C LYS A 7 -1.47 -5.85 -38.43
N GLU A 8 -0.34 -5.25 -38.78
CA GLU A 8 0.96 -5.96 -38.74
C GLU A 8 1.45 -6.21 -37.32
N LYS A 9 1.27 -5.27 -36.39
CA LYS A 9 1.62 -5.47 -35.01
C LYS A 9 0.77 -6.57 -34.35
N ARG A 10 -0.54 -6.66 -34.64
CA ARG A 10 -1.38 -7.78 -34.18
C ARG A 10 -0.99 -9.14 -34.74
N LYS A 11 -0.58 -9.23 -36.00
CA LYS A 11 -0.10 -10.50 -36.56
C LYS A 11 1.23 -10.96 -35.97
N LYS A 12 2.12 -10.05 -35.59
CA LYS A 12 3.39 -10.38 -34.94
C LYS A 12 3.18 -10.87 -33.50
N TYR A 13 2.19 -10.30 -32.78
CA TYR A 13 1.86 -10.69 -31.40
C TYR A 13 1.22 -12.08 -31.29
N VAL A 14 0.36 -12.44 -32.25
CA VAL A 14 -0.27 -13.77 -32.30
C VAL A 14 0.74 -14.85 -32.70
N ARG A 15 1.78 -14.52 -33.50
CA ARG A 15 2.82 -15.48 -33.88
C ARG A 15 3.83 -15.77 -32.80
N LEU A 16 4.08 -14.82 -31.89
CA LEU A 16 4.93 -15.01 -30.71
C LEU A 16 4.26 -15.86 -29.62
N LYS A 17 2.94 -15.75 -29.41
CA LYS A 17 2.21 -16.61 -28.45
C LYS A 17 2.16 -18.09 -28.85
N LYS A 18 2.17 -18.43 -30.12
CA LYS A 18 2.16 -19.83 -30.58
C LYS A 18 3.52 -20.53 -30.47
N ASN A 19 4.63 -19.80 -30.51
CA ASN A 19 5.96 -20.40 -30.42
C ASN A 19 6.51 -20.48 -28.98
N PHE A 20 5.92 -19.77 -28.04
CA PHE A 20 6.37 -19.78 -26.64
C PHE A 20 5.76 -20.94 -25.85
N GLY A 21 4.52 -21.31 -26.13
CA GLY A 21 3.84 -22.40 -25.42
C GLY A 21 4.41 -23.82 -25.67
N TRP A 22 5.04 -24.05 -26.82
CA TRP A 22 5.62 -25.37 -27.16
C TRP A 22 7.02 -25.59 -26.63
N ARG A 23 7.78 -24.54 -26.37
CA ARG A 23 9.14 -24.68 -25.82
C ARG A 23 9.15 -24.92 -24.30
N ILE A 24 8.13 -24.44 -23.58
CA ILE A 24 7.99 -24.70 -22.14
C ILE A 24 7.52 -26.13 -21.88
N LEU A 25 6.63 -26.68 -22.69
CA LEU A 25 6.19 -28.08 -22.55
C LEU A 25 7.29 -29.11 -22.81
N CYS A 26 8.29 -28.81 -23.68
CA CYS A 26 9.43 -29.69 -23.89
C CYS A 26 10.47 -29.62 -22.78
N ALA A 27 10.63 -28.46 -22.11
CA ALA A 27 11.57 -28.34 -20.99
C ALA A 27 11.08 -29.02 -19.72
N VAL A 28 9.78 -28.94 -19.42
CA VAL A 28 9.16 -29.60 -18.28
C VAL A 28 9.13 -31.13 -18.45
N GLY A 29 8.94 -31.65 -19.69
CA GLY A 29 8.96 -33.08 -19.96
C GLY A 29 10.35 -33.73 -19.77
N ILE A 30 11.43 -32.99 -19.95
CA ILE A 30 12.80 -33.51 -19.80
C ILE A 30 13.19 -33.53 -18.32
N ILE A 31 12.73 -32.56 -17.51
CA ILE A 31 12.98 -32.52 -16.05
C ILE A 31 12.22 -33.63 -15.34
N PHE A 32 10.97 -33.93 -15.73
CA PHE A 32 10.22 -35.06 -15.15
C PHE A 32 10.81 -36.42 -15.46
N SER A 33 11.46 -36.60 -16.63
CA SER A 33 12.17 -37.84 -16.96
C SER A 33 13.46 -38.04 -16.18
N ALA A 34 14.13 -36.96 -15.79
CA ALA A 34 15.36 -37.03 -14.98
C ALA A 34 15.07 -37.31 -13.48
N VAL A 35 13.99 -36.76 -12.93
CA VAL A 35 13.59 -37.02 -11.54
C VAL A 35 13.05 -38.44 -11.36
N SER A 36 12.34 -39.01 -12.35
CA SER A 36 11.85 -40.40 -12.31
C SER A 36 12.96 -41.46 -12.39
N LEU A 37 14.16 -41.08 -12.88
CA LEU A 37 15.32 -41.95 -12.95
C LEU A 37 16.18 -41.95 -11.67
N LEU A 38 15.99 -40.95 -10.79
CA LEU A 38 16.71 -40.87 -9.52
C LEU A 38 15.96 -41.50 -8.34
N THR A 39 14.63 -41.70 -8.46
CA THR A 39 13.82 -42.38 -7.43
C THR A 39 13.65 -43.88 -7.66
N GLY A 40 14.30 -44.45 -8.69
CA GLY A 40 14.23 -45.85 -9.09
C GLY A 40 15.37 -46.75 -8.60
N CYS A 41 16.14 -46.38 -7.57
CA CYS A 41 17.06 -47.30 -6.93
C CYS A 41 16.30 -48.22 -5.96
N ARG A 42 15.68 -49.25 -6.52
CA ARG A 42 15.29 -50.46 -5.80
C ARG A 42 16.54 -51.12 -5.21
N MET A 43 16.56 -51.30 -3.88
CA MET A 43 17.47 -52.26 -3.23
C MET A 43 17.11 -53.68 -3.69
N GLU A 44 17.84 -54.20 -4.64
CA GLU A 44 17.90 -55.64 -4.88
C GLU A 44 19.30 -56.14 -4.50
N GLN A 45 19.25 -56.96 -3.45
CA GLN A 45 20.12 -58.12 -3.16
C GLN A 45 21.59 -58.06 -3.54
N TRP A 46 22.40 -57.87 -2.53
CA TRP A 46 23.74 -58.42 -2.45
C TRP A 46 23.81 -59.45 -1.31
N GLU A 47 23.22 -60.63 -1.58
CA GLU A 47 23.59 -61.85 -0.93
C GLU A 47 24.53 -62.57 -1.89
N ALA A 48 25.80 -62.63 -1.57
CA ALA A 48 26.67 -63.77 -1.91
C ALA A 48 28.06 -63.58 -1.24
N ASP A 49 28.38 -64.57 -0.43
CA ASP A 49 29.71 -65.07 -0.07
C ASP A 49 30.68 -64.13 0.63
N ILE A 50 30.71 -64.19 1.96
CA ILE A 50 31.97 -64.17 2.69
C ILE A 50 31.89 -65.26 3.79
N SER A 51 32.54 -66.39 3.50
CA SER A 51 32.96 -67.39 4.49
C SER A 51 34.00 -66.79 5.45
N GLU A 52 33.76 -67.05 6.72
CA GLU A 52 34.73 -67.13 7.84
C GLU A 52 36.05 -66.38 7.71
N LYS A 53 36.11 -65.26 8.44
CA LYS A 53 37.29 -64.96 9.30
C LYS A 53 36.87 -64.11 10.47
N THR A 54 36.90 -64.69 11.64
CA THR A 54 36.69 -64.06 12.93
C THR A 54 37.80 -63.02 13.16
N GLU A 55 37.41 -61.75 13.08
CA GLU A 55 38.18 -60.71 13.82
C GLU A 55 37.09 -59.78 14.47
N LYS A 56 37.11 -59.73 15.80
CA LYS A 56 36.36 -58.79 16.63
C LYS A 56 36.79 -57.38 16.28
N SER A 57 36.22 -56.76 15.28
CA SER A 57 36.20 -55.33 15.15
C SER A 57 35.02 -54.81 15.94
N ILE A 58 35.31 -54.10 17.03
CA ILE A 58 34.36 -53.24 17.74
C ILE A 58 33.87 -52.26 16.69
N ARG A 59 32.67 -52.46 16.16
CA ARG A 59 31.95 -51.43 15.41
C ARG A 59 31.58 -50.35 16.42
N VAL A 60 32.42 -49.33 16.53
CA VAL A 60 31.97 -48.05 17.07
C VAL A 60 30.87 -47.57 16.11
N SER A 61 29.63 -47.75 16.48
CA SER A 61 28.53 -47.11 15.79
C SER A 61 28.82 -45.61 15.82
N LYS A 62 29.09 -45.02 14.65
CA LYS A 62 29.11 -43.57 14.54
C LYS A 62 27.84 -43.06 15.22
N PRO A 63 27.88 -42.14 16.19
CA PRO A 63 26.68 -41.60 16.77
C PRO A 63 25.80 -41.11 15.62
N MET A 64 24.53 -41.51 15.64
CA MET A 64 23.55 -41.05 14.66
C MET A 64 23.63 -39.52 14.71
N GLN A 65 24.10 -38.87 13.65
CA GLN A 65 24.18 -37.42 13.59
C GLN A 65 22.78 -36.86 13.81
N ALA A 66 22.64 -35.99 14.80
CA ALA A 66 21.37 -35.37 15.09
C ALA A 66 20.91 -34.53 13.86
N SER A 67 19.73 -34.82 13.35
CA SER A 67 19.14 -34.01 12.29
C SER A 67 18.43 -32.82 12.89
N LEU A 68 18.32 -31.76 12.10
CA LEU A 68 17.50 -30.57 12.39
C LEU A 68 16.31 -30.55 11.43
N ASP A 69 15.10 -30.63 11.97
CA ASP A 69 13.91 -30.57 11.15
C ASP A 69 13.48 -29.10 10.91
N VAL A 70 13.29 -28.76 9.65
CA VAL A 70 12.83 -27.44 9.16
C VAL A 70 11.54 -27.64 8.39
N VAL A 71 10.52 -26.85 8.69
CA VAL A 71 9.28 -26.80 7.91
C VAL A 71 9.36 -25.63 6.92
N ALA A 72 9.21 -25.91 5.63
CA ALA A 72 9.19 -24.90 4.58
C ALA A 72 8.19 -25.30 3.50
N ALA A 73 7.39 -24.36 3.01
CA ALA A 73 6.34 -24.61 2.01
C ALA A 73 5.40 -25.78 2.36
N GLY A 74 5.12 -25.96 3.66
CA GLY A 74 4.28 -27.05 4.17
C GLY A 74 4.94 -28.42 4.27
N GLU A 75 6.22 -28.58 3.92
CA GLU A 75 6.97 -29.82 4.00
C GLU A 75 8.01 -29.76 5.12
N THR A 76 8.28 -30.92 5.73
CA THR A 76 9.36 -31.04 6.73
C THR A 76 10.62 -31.62 6.09
N LEU A 77 11.71 -30.87 6.20
CA LEU A 77 13.05 -31.23 5.72
C LEU A 77 13.97 -31.53 6.90
N SER A 78 14.58 -32.72 6.91
CA SER A 78 15.57 -33.09 7.94
C SER A 78 16.98 -32.74 7.47
N LEU A 79 17.56 -31.65 8.02
CA LEU A 79 18.90 -31.19 7.70
C LEU A 79 19.93 -32.04 8.45
N LEU A 80 21.00 -32.42 7.77
CA LEU A 80 22.16 -33.11 8.39
C LEU A 80 23.31 -32.13 8.60
N PRO A 81 24.07 -32.25 9.71
CA PRO A 81 25.21 -31.39 9.97
C PRO A 81 26.25 -31.43 8.84
N GLY A 82 26.70 -30.24 8.41
CA GLY A 82 27.69 -30.08 7.36
C GLY A 82 27.22 -30.42 5.94
N GLN A 83 25.92 -30.65 5.75
CA GLN A 83 25.32 -30.87 4.43
C GLN A 83 24.40 -29.70 4.06
N GLU A 84 24.29 -29.42 2.76
CA GLU A 84 23.35 -28.48 2.23
C GLU A 84 22.07 -29.20 1.80
N SER A 85 20.91 -28.66 2.21
CA SER A 85 19.59 -29.09 1.74
C SER A 85 18.95 -27.98 0.94
N PHE A 86 18.03 -28.33 0.04
CA PHE A 86 17.42 -27.37 -0.88
C PHE A 86 15.89 -27.44 -0.80
N CYS A 87 15.25 -26.29 -0.90
CA CYS A 87 13.79 -26.19 -1.09
C CYS A 87 13.46 -25.02 -2.01
N THR A 88 12.23 -25.00 -2.49
CA THR A 88 11.66 -23.86 -3.23
C THR A 88 10.44 -23.36 -2.45
N VAL A 89 10.33 -22.04 -2.30
CA VAL A 89 9.21 -21.38 -1.63
C VAL A 89 8.67 -20.32 -2.57
N THR A 90 7.41 -20.40 -2.89
CA THR A 90 6.71 -19.33 -3.65
C THR A 90 5.81 -18.56 -2.70
N LEU A 91 6.16 -17.31 -2.41
CA LEU A 91 5.34 -16.48 -1.51
C LEU A 91 3.94 -16.24 -2.13
N PRO A 92 2.88 -16.39 -1.33
CA PRO A 92 2.83 -16.33 0.16
C PRO A 92 2.97 -17.67 0.91
N GLU A 93 3.52 -18.72 0.32
CA GLU A 93 3.76 -19.95 1.06
C GLU A 93 4.66 -19.73 2.29
N ALA A 94 4.57 -20.66 3.25
CA ALA A 94 5.29 -20.54 4.50
C ALA A 94 6.82 -20.60 4.30
N LEU A 95 7.52 -19.57 4.77
CA LEU A 95 8.96 -19.50 4.84
C LEU A 95 9.54 -20.57 5.79
N PRO A 96 10.86 -20.91 5.68
CA PRO A 96 11.49 -21.88 6.56
C PRO A 96 11.32 -21.55 8.05
N ARG A 97 10.79 -22.48 8.83
CA ARG A 97 10.55 -22.38 10.28
C ARG A 97 11.14 -23.58 11.01
N ILE A 98 11.54 -23.36 12.26
CA ILE A 98 12.17 -24.38 13.11
C ILE A 98 11.55 -24.33 14.49
N ASP A 99 11.18 -25.49 15.03
CA ASP A 99 10.69 -25.62 16.41
C ASP A 99 11.84 -25.72 17.43
N ARG A 100 12.79 -24.76 17.36
CA ARG A 100 13.87 -24.53 18.32
C ARG A 100 14.12 -23.04 18.48
N PRO A 101 13.36 -22.33 19.29
CA PRO A 101 13.29 -20.85 19.29
C PRO A 101 14.63 -20.16 19.63
N SER A 102 15.51 -20.82 20.37
CA SER A 102 16.83 -20.27 20.77
C SER A 102 17.96 -20.53 19.78
N LEU A 103 17.73 -21.31 18.71
CA LEU A 103 18.74 -21.62 17.73
C LEU A 103 19.23 -20.35 17.03
N SER A 104 20.54 -20.19 16.88
CA SER A 104 21.10 -19.08 16.10
C SER A 104 20.84 -19.28 14.63
N VAL A 105 20.35 -18.22 13.96
CA VAL A 105 20.04 -18.23 12.53
C VAL A 105 20.68 -17.04 11.85
N GLN A 106 21.32 -17.29 10.73
CA GLN A 106 21.77 -16.27 9.80
C GLN A 106 21.19 -16.57 8.42
N VAL A 107 20.63 -15.56 7.77
CA VAL A 107 20.16 -15.67 6.38
C VAL A 107 20.98 -14.74 5.50
N THR A 108 21.48 -15.28 4.40
CA THR A 108 22.21 -14.49 3.40
C THR A 108 21.55 -14.61 2.04
N LEU A 109 21.61 -13.53 1.27
CA LEU A 109 21.25 -13.45 -0.14
C LEU A 109 22.42 -12.82 -0.88
N ASP A 110 22.90 -13.46 -1.95
CA ASP A 110 24.10 -13.03 -2.71
C ASP A 110 25.28 -12.70 -1.79
N GLU A 111 25.56 -13.60 -0.82
CA GLU A 111 26.61 -13.49 0.20
C GLU A 111 26.43 -12.33 1.22
N LYS A 112 25.39 -11.51 1.09
CA LYS A 112 25.07 -10.45 2.06
C LYS A 112 24.13 -10.99 3.13
N THR A 113 24.44 -10.70 4.40
CA THR A 113 23.52 -11.01 5.50
C THR A 113 22.29 -10.10 5.43
N VAL A 114 21.12 -10.72 5.28
CA VAL A 114 19.81 -10.05 5.26
C VAL A 114 19.03 -10.26 6.56
N PHE A 115 19.42 -11.27 7.35
CA PHE A 115 18.89 -11.52 8.69
C PHE A 115 19.95 -12.17 9.58
N SER A 116 19.98 -11.81 10.86
CA SER A 116 20.79 -12.47 11.90
C SER A 116 20.07 -12.36 13.23
N GLY A 117 19.82 -13.51 13.87
CA GLY A 117 19.06 -13.56 15.12
C GLY A 117 18.83 -14.99 15.59
N THR A 118 17.74 -15.23 16.28
CA THR A 118 17.29 -16.55 16.71
C THR A 118 16.16 -17.07 15.82
N ALA A 119 15.86 -18.37 15.90
CA ALA A 119 14.76 -18.98 15.17
C ALA A 119 13.38 -18.37 15.53
N ALA A 120 13.21 -17.93 16.79
CA ALA A 120 12.00 -17.19 17.17
C ALA A 120 11.90 -15.84 16.46
N GLN A 121 13.01 -15.13 16.29
CA GLN A 121 13.04 -13.85 15.56
C GLN A 121 12.94 -14.04 14.05
N LEU A 122 13.27 -15.21 13.52
CA LEU A 122 13.13 -15.52 12.09
C LEU A 122 11.66 -15.45 11.61
N GLU A 123 10.70 -15.63 12.51
CA GLU A 123 9.27 -15.52 12.18
C GLU A 123 8.86 -14.14 11.65
N SER A 124 9.61 -13.10 12.02
CA SER A 124 9.41 -11.72 11.55
C SER A 124 10.22 -11.38 10.28
N PHE A 125 11.03 -12.31 9.79
CA PHE A 125 11.82 -12.09 8.59
C PHE A 125 10.94 -12.17 7.33
N VAL A 126 10.94 -11.11 6.54
CA VAL A 126 10.23 -11.03 5.26
C VAL A 126 11.26 -10.82 4.14
N PRO A 127 11.37 -11.74 3.18
CA PRO A 127 12.17 -11.52 1.98
C PRO A 127 11.59 -10.37 1.15
N HIS A 128 12.47 -9.57 0.51
CA HIS A 128 12.04 -8.41 -0.30
C HIS A 128 12.38 -8.56 -1.79
N GLN A 129 13.00 -9.65 -2.20
CA GLN A 129 13.34 -9.91 -3.62
C GLN A 129 13.45 -11.40 -3.89
N ASN A 130 13.24 -11.79 -5.15
CA ASN A 130 13.48 -13.15 -5.63
C ASN A 130 14.95 -13.52 -5.46
N GLY A 131 15.23 -14.79 -5.21
CA GLY A 131 16.60 -15.27 -5.19
C GLY A 131 16.82 -16.47 -4.30
N GLN A 132 18.10 -16.86 -4.21
CA GLN A 132 18.53 -18.00 -3.44
C GLN A 132 19.00 -17.55 -2.06
N TYR A 133 18.19 -17.83 -1.05
CA TYR A 133 18.45 -17.52 0.34
C TYR A 133 19.13 -18.68 1.04
N ARG A 134 20.28 -18.41 1.66
CA ARG A 134 21.02 -19.40 2.45
C ARG A 134 20.70 -19.20 3.93
N TYR A 135 20.01 -20.14 4.52
CA TYR A 135 19.73 -20.21 5.95
C TYR A 135 20.80 -21.06 6.63
N SER A 136 21.58 -20.48 7.53
CA SER A 136 22.58 -21.14 8.34
C SER A 136 22.12 -21.21 9.79
N PHE A 137 22.02 -22.41 10.33
CA PHE A 137 21.57 -22.67 11.70
C PHE A 137 22.72 -23.29 12.53
N SER A 138 22.86 -22.88 13.80
CA SER A 138 23.91 -23.39 14.66
C SER A 138 23.49 -23.51 16.13
N ASP A 139 23.82 -24.68 16.73
CA ASP A 139 23.69 -25.00 18.15
C ASP A 139 24.85 -25.84 18.68
N GLY A 140 26.05 -25.69 18.10
CA GLY A 140 27.21 -26.54 18.27
C GLY A 140 27.53 -27.30 16.98
N ASP A 141 26.53 -27.79 16.29
CA ASP A 141 26.62 -28.25 14.90
C ASP A 141 26.14 -27.13 13.94
N SER A 142 26.53 -27.26 12.66
CA SER A 142 26.13 -26.31 11.60
C SER A 142 25.23 -26.99 10.57
N TYR A 143 24.09 -26.41 10.29
CA TYR A 143 23.12 -26.90 9.32
C TYR A 143 22.87 -25.82 8.27
N THR A 144 22.67 -26.21 7.02
CA THR A 144 22.43 -25.27 5.91
C THR A 144 21.20 -25.68 5.10
N LEU A 145 20.28 -24.75 4.94
CA LEU A 145 19.19 -24.84 3.98
C LEU A 145 19.34 -23.74 2.93
N ILE A 146 19.26 -24.12 1.67
CA ILE A 146 19.18 -23.17 0.55
C ILE A 146 17.76 -23.16 0.05
N ALA A 147 17.09 -22.00 0.20
CA ALA A 147 15.74 -21.80 -0.25
C ALA A 147 15.72 -20.91 -1.50
N GLU A 148 15.25 -21.43 -2.62
CA GLU A 148 14.92 -20.61 -3.78
C GLU A 148 13.58 -19.94 -3.52
N ILE A 149 13.60 -18.62 -3.25
CA ILE A 149 12.39 -17.85 -2.95
C ILE A 149 11.96 -17.09 -4.19
N ALA A 150 10.72 -17.32 -4.60
CA ALA A 150 10.07 -16.62 -5.68
C ALA A 150 8.84 -15.84 -5.16
N PHE A 151 8.56 -14.69 -5.75
CA PHE A 151 7.35 -13.94 -5.47
C PHE A 151 6.27 -14.28 -6.49
N ALA A 152 5.04 -14.47 -5.99
CA ALA A 152 3.83 -14.47 -6.79
C ALA A 152 3.01 -13.22 -6.39
N PRO A 153 3.14 -12.11 -7.12
CA PRO A 153 2.48 -10.87 -6.77
C PRO A 153 0.97 -11.07 -6.60
N GLN A 154 0.43 -10.48 -5.55
CA GLN A 154 -1.00 -10.51 -5.24
C GLN A 154 -1.49 -9.09 -4.98
N ILE A 155 -2.73 -8.82 -5.42
CA ILE A 155 -3.43 -7.59 -5.11
C ILE A 155 -4.43 -7.81 -4.00
N PHE A 156 -4.41 -6.95 -3.00
CA PHE A 156 -5.36 -6.90 -1.91
C PHE A 156 -6.19 -5.63 -2.06
N TRP A 157 -7.49 -5.78 -2.07
CA TRP A 157 -8.46 -4.72 -2.17
C TRP A 157 -9.84 -5.23 -1.75
N GLN A 158 -10.67 -4.36 -1.23
CA GLN A 158 -12.05 -4.74 -0.93
C GLN A 158 -12.91 -4.64 -2.19
N GLU A 159 -13.33 -5.78 -2.74
CA GLU A 159 -14.29 -5.83 -3.84
C GLU A 159 -15.68 -5.43 -3.33
N ARG A 160 -16.02 -4.16 -3.53
CA ARG A 160 -17.29 -3.57 -3.12
C ARG A 160 -17.69 -2.43 -4.06
N ASP A 161 -18.94 -2.06 -4.00
CA ASP A 161 -19.40 -0.80 -4.57
C ASP A 161 -18.80 0.36 -3.78
N VAL A 162 -18.26 1.37 -4.50
CA VAL A 162 -17.62 2.54 -3.91
C VAL A 162 -18.48 3.77 -4.19
N LEU A 163 -18.86 4.49 -3.15
CA LEU A 163 -19.68 5.70 -3.25
C LEU A 163 -18.84 6.90 -3.68
N LEU A 164 -19.49 7.87 -4.34
CA LEU A 164 -18.87 9.16 -4.63
C LEU A 164 -18.32 9.81 -3.34
N GLY A 165 -17.07 10.26 -3.39
CA GLY A 165 -16.34 10.83 -2.25
C GLY A 165 -15.63 9.81 -1.36
N GLU A 166 -15.75 8.52 -1.61
CA GLU A 166 -14.98 7.49 -0.88
C GLU A 166 -13.57 7.29 -1.45
N VAL A 167 -12.78 6.53 -0.70
CA VAL A 167 -11.43 6.09 -1.08
C VAL A 167 -11.39 4.57 -1.04
N LEU A 168 -10.72 3.99 -2.02
CA LEU A 168 -10.43 2.56 -2.07
C LEU A 168 -8.93 2.35 -1.84
N PRO A 169 -8.52 1.73 -0.72
CA PRO A 169 -7.15 1.27 -0.52
C PRO A 169 -6.82 0.11 -1.46
N LEU A 170 -5.60 0.10 -1.96
CA LEU A 170 -5.05 -0.94 -2.83
C LEU A 170 -3.68 -1.33 -2.31
N THR A 171 -3.41 -2.63 -2.21
CA THR A 171 -2.09 -3.14 -1.81
C THR A 171 -1.62 -4.19 -2.79
N VAL A 172 -0.37 -4.12 -3.25
CA VAL A 172 0.30 -5.17 -4.03
C VAL A 172 1.42 -5.73 -3.18
N ARG A 173 1.28 -6.99 -2.77
CA ARG A 173 2.27 -7.71 -1.95
C ARG A 173 2.99 -8.78 -2.78
N TYR A 174 4.02 -9.35 -2.21
CA TYR A 174 4.81 -10.46 -2.79
C TYR A 174 5.34 -10.13 -4.18
N THR A 175 5.92 -8.93 -4.33
CA THR A 175 6.50 -8.45 -5.59
C THR A 175 7.90 -7.89 -5.37
N ASP A 176 8.80 -8.15 -6.31
CA ASP A 176 10.12 -7.53 -6.41
C ASP A 176 10.12 -6.34 -7.41
N ALA A 177 8.94 -5.95 -7.87
CA ALA A 177 8.81 -4.83 -8.79
C ALA A 177 9.38 -3.54 -8.20
N GLN A 178 10.24 -2.88 -8.97
CA GLN A 178 10.84 -1.60 -8.57
C GLN A 178 9.84 -0.43 -8.70
N THR A 179 8.75 -0.66 -9.40
CA THR A 179 7.64 0.29 -9.58
C THR A 179 6.35 -0.48 -9.77
N VAL A 180 5.27 0.05 -9.20
CA VAL A 180 3.91 -0.39 -9.48
C VAL A 180 3.15 0.78 -10.10
N ALA A 181 2.40 0.52 -11.14
CA ALA A 181 1.60 1.52 -11.84
C ALA A 181 0.19 0.99 -12.09
N ALA A 182 -0.75 1.89 -12.29
CA ALA A 182 -2.11 1.51 -12.66
C ALA A 182 -2.65 2.41 -13.77
N GLU A 183 -3.60 1.86 -14.53
CA GLU A 183 -4.36 2.56 -15.56
C GLU A 183 -5.85 2.38 -15.30
N THR A 184 -6.59 3.47 -15.37
CA THR A 184 -8.07 3.47 -15.25
C THR A 184 -8.65 4.59 -16.10
N SER A 185 -9.93 4.49 -16.42
CA SER A 185 -10.69 5.57 -17.08
C SER A 185 -11.26 6.59 -16.09
N LEU A 186 -11.00 6.46 -14.79
CA LEU A 186 -11.29 7.50 -13.80
C LEU A 186 -10.45 8.76 -14.08
N SER A 187 -10.91 9.90 -13.62
CA SER A 187 -10.19 11.18 -13.77
C SER A 187 -8.91 11.26 -12.95
N PHE A 188 -8.73 10.37 -11.99
CA PHE A 188 -7.53 10.24 -11.17
C PHE A 188 -6.87 8.87 -11.38
N GLN A 189 -5.56 8.88 -11.56
CA GLN A 189 -4.75 7.66 -11.62
C GLN A 189 -4.17 7.37 -10.23
N PRO A 190 -4.26 6.12 -9.73
CA PRO A 190 -3.67 5.77 -8.43
C PRO A 190 -2.15 5.94 -8.47
N VAL A 191 -1.60 6.51 -7.41
CA VAL A 191 -0.16 6.62 -7.20
C VAL A 191 0.23 5.59 -6.14
N PHE A 192 1.15 4.69 -6.50
CA PHE A 192 1.65 3.65 -5.60
C PHE A 192 2.89 4.12 -4.87
N TYR A 193 2.94 3.85 -3.58
CA TYR A 193 4.06 4.14 -2.68
C TYR A 193 4.59 2.83 -2.12
N GLN A 194 5.91 2.74 -2.00
CA GLN A 194 6.55 1.58 -1.38
C GLN A 194 6.31 1.62 0.13
N SER A 195 5.89 0.47 0.68
CA SER A 195 5.73 0.22 2.11
C SER A 195 6.57 -0.98 2.52
N ASP A 196 6.60 -1.30 3.82
CA ASP A 196 7.36 -2.46 4.34
C ASP A 196 6.85 -3.80 3.76
N ASP A 197 5.54 -3.90 3.49
CA ASP A 197 4.89 -5.13 3.00
C ASP A 197 4.64 -5.18 1.48
N GLY A 198 5.11 -4.16 0.74
CA GLY A 198 4.89 -4.10 -0.70
C GLY A 198 4.58 -2.69 -1.19
N TRP A 199 3.55 -2.53 -2.02
CA TRP A 199 3.15 -1.25 -2.60
C TRP A 199 1.71 -0.94 -2.25
N VAL A 200 1.46 0.28 -1.83
CA VAL A 200 0.14 0.76 -1.40
C VAL A 200 -0.30 1.97 -2.21
N ALA A 201 -1.59 2.10 -2.46
CA ALA A 201 -2.19 3.27 -3.08
C ALA A 201 -3.56 3.56 -2.47
N LEU A 202 -3.93 4.83 -2.43
CA LEU A 202 -5.27 5.30 -2.13
C LEU A 202 -5.92 5.76 -3.44
N LEU A 203 -7.01 5.13 -3.86
CA LEU A 203 -7.78 5.50 -5.04
C LEU A 203 -9.02 6.31 -4.62
N PRO A 204 -9.01 7.64 -4.75
CA PRO A 204 -10.15 8.47 -4.40
C PRO A 204 -11.21 8.46 -5.52
N ILE A 205 -12.47 8.47 -5.15
CA ILE A 205 -13.60 8.61 -6.06
C ILE A 205 -14.17 10.02 -5.91
N HIS A 206 -13.93 10.85 -6.90
CA HIS A 206 -14.38 12.24 -6.88
C HIS A 206 -15.93 12.34 -6.92
N TRP A 207 -16.51 13.33 -6.27
CA TRP A 207 -17.96 13.54 -6.21
C TRP A 207 -18.65 13.72 -7.58
N ASN A 208 -17.91 14.10 -8.63
CA ASN A 208 -18.44 14.27 -9.99
C ASN A 208 -18.17 13.06 -10.92
N THR A 209 -17.61 11.97 -10.39
CA THR A 209 -17.44 10.74 -11.16
C THR A 209 -18.82 10.21 -11.55
N ALA A 210 -19.03 9.88 -12.81
CA ALA A 210 -20.29 9.27 -13.24
C ALA A 210 -20.45 7.88 -12.59
N PRO A 211 -21.59 7.52 -12.03
CA PRO A 211 -21.83 6.15 -11.58
C PRO A 211 -21.66 5.15 -12.72
N GLY A 212 -21.02 4.00 -12.45
CA GLY A 212 -20.75 3.01 -13.49
C GLY A 212 -19.61 2.06 -13.12
N ARG A 213 -19.19 1.27 -14.11
CA ARG A 213 -18.10 0.31 -13.97
C ARG A 213 -16.84 0.84 -14.63
N TYR A 214 -15.75 0.81 -13.90
CA TYR A 214 -14.45 1.33 -14.31
C TYR A 214 -13.39 0.23 -14.26
N PRO A 215 -12.76 -0.12 -15.40
CA PRO A 215 -11.64 -1.02 -15.39
C PRO A 215 -10.46 -0.36 -14.68
N LEU A 216 -9.75 -1.14 -13.88
CA LEU A 216 -8.51 -0.76 -13.22
C LEU A 216 -7.48 -1.84 -13.50
N THR A 217 -6.46 -1.51 -14.29
CA THR A 217 -5.36 -2.42 -14.62
C THR A 217 -4.14 -2.01 -13.82
N ILE A 218 -3.57 -2.94 -13.05
CA ILE A 218 -2.40 -2.71 -12.21
C ILE A 218 -1.23 -3.52 -12.75
N TYR A 219 -0.09 -2.89 -12.91
CA TYR A 219 1.16 -3.46 -13.41
C TYR A 219 2.18 -3.54 -12.28
N ALA A 220 2.65 -4.74 -11.93
CA ALA A 220 3.69 -4.97 -10.94
C ALA A 220 4.77 -5.88 -11.54
N GLY A 221 5.86 -5.30 -12.04
CA GLY A 221 6.90 -6.02 -12.77
C GLY A 221 6.33 -6.67 -14.04
N THR A 222 6.36 -8.00 -14.12
CA THR A 222 5.77 -8.77 -15.22
C THR A 222 4.32 -9.16 -15.00
N SER A 223 3.79 -8.95 -13.82
CA SER A 223 2.41 -9.28 -13.44
C SER A 223 1.44 -8.16 -13.79
N VAL A 224 0.26 -8.54 -14.27
CA VAL A 224 -0.82 -7.63 -14.63
C VAL A 224 -2.10 -8.11 -13.96
N PHE A 225 -2.77 -7.20 -13.25
CA PHE A 225 -4.04 -7.45 -12.59
C PHE A 225 -5.13 -6.61 -13.26
N GLU A 226 -6.22 -7.27 -13.65
CA GLU A 226 -7.39 -6.60 -14.21
C GLU A 226 -8.53 -6.64 -13.19
N LEU A 227 -8.88 -5.49 -12.65
CA LEU A 227 -9.95 -5.32 -11.67
C LEU A 227 -11.11 -4.55 -12.29
N MET A 228 -12.30 -4.68 -11.71
CA MET A 228 -13.48 -3.94 -12.13
C MET A 228 -14.09 -3.21 -10.93
N LEU A 229 -13.91 -1.91 -10.89
CA LEU A 229 -14.48 -1.05 -9.86
C LEU A 229 -15.92 -0.67 -10.24
N THR A 230 -16.85 -0.79 -9.29
CA THR A 230 -18.21 -0.29 -9.43
C THR A 230 -18.35 1.00 -8.60
N VAL A 231 -18.57 2.12 -9.27
CA VAL A 231 -18.87 3.41 -8.62
C VAL A 231 -20.37 3.61 -8.58
N THR A 232 -20.90 3.87 -7.39
CA THR A 232 -22.32 4.12 -7.15
C THR A 232 -22.57 5.57 -6.75
N ASP A 233 -23.77 6.04 -7.04
CA ASP A 233 -24.20 7.40 -6.74
C ASP A 233 -24.34 7.63 -5.23
N ARG A 234 -24.12 8.89 -4.84
CA ARG A 234 -24.42 9.41 -3.51
C ARG A 234 -25.36 10.58 -3.65
N SER A 235 -26.47 10.57 -2.91
CA SER A 235 -27.33 11.72 -2.81
C SER A 235 -26.63 12.87 -2.07
N PHE A 236 -26.55 14.03 -2.70
CA PHE A 236 -26.00 15.25 -2.10
C PHE A 236 -27.09 16.27 -1.86
N GLU A 237 -27.12 16.83 -0.66
CA GLU A 237 -28.07 17.86 -0.29
C GLU A 237 -27.76 19.20 -0.98
N ILE A 238 -28.77 20.08 -1.04
CA ILE A 238 -28.66 21.44 -1.60
C ILE A 238 -28.47 22.42 -0.44
N GLN A 239 -27.47 23.29 -0.56
CA GLN A 239 -27.24 24.42 0.34
C GLN A 239 -27.53 25.73 -0.40
N ASN A 240 -28.43 26.53 0.14
CA ASN A 240 -28.68 27.89 -0.34
C ASN A 240 -27.93 28.89 0.55
N LEU A 241 -26.98 29.60 -0.03
CA LEU A 241 -26.20 30.63 0.64
C LEU A 241 -26.63 32.00 0.18
N THR A 242 -26.85 32.92 1.12
CA THR A 242 -26.96 34.34 0.87
C THR A 242 -25.66 35.01 1.28
N VAL A 243 -24.91 35.52 0.34
CA VAL A 243 -23.62 36.17 0.55
C VAL A 243 -23.72 37.61 0.03
N ASP A 244 -23.21 38.56 0.77
CA ASP A 244 -23.14 39.93 0.30
C ASP A 244 -22.14 40.09 -0.84
N GLU A 245 -22.38 41.03 -1.77
CA GLU A 245 -21.58 41.25 -2.96
C GLU A 245 -20.14 41.67 -2.59
N THR A 246 -19.97 42.38 -1.48
CA THR A 246 -18.66 42.85 -1.04
C THR A 246 -17.75 41.67 -0.64
N THR A 247 -18.30 40.74 0.14
CA THR A 247 -17.57 39.51 0.55
C THR A 247 -17.22 38.63 -0.67
N THR A 248 -18.18 38.49 -1.61
CA THR A 248 -17.96 37.70 -2.85
C THR A 248 -16.82 38.31 -3.70
N SER A 249 -16.89 39.62 -3.95
CA SER A 249 -15.91 40.33 -4.80
C SER A 249 -14.50 40.44 -4.16
N GLN A 250 -14.43 40.45 -2.84
CA GLN A 250 -13.14 40.50 -2.11
C GLN A 250 -12.46 39.14 -1.96
N THR A 251 -13.18 38.04 -2.23
CA THR A 251 -12.67 36.68 -2.01
C THR A 251 -12.77 35.82 -3.27
N VAL A 252 -13.92 35.21 -3.52
CA VAL A 252 -14.11 34.16 -4.54
C VAL A 252 -13.96 34.70 -5.97
N GLU A 253 -14.39 35.95 -6.23
CA GLU A 253 -14.26 36.64 -7.51
C GLU A 253 -13.01 37.50 -7.60
N ASN A 254 -12.13 37.44 -6.63
CA ASN A 254 -10.88 38.19 -6.61
C ASN A 254 -9.77 37.44 -7.33
N ASP A 255 -9.31 37.98 -8.46
CA ASP A 255 -8.24 37.40 -9.27
C ASP A 255 -6.92 37.26 -8.48
N GLU A 256 -6.61 38.20 -7.58
CA GLU A 256 -5.40 38.17 -6.75
C GLU A 256 -5.49 37.02 -5.73
N ALA A 257 -6.62 36.83 -5.09
CA ALA A 257 -6.87 35.74 -4.15
C ALA A 257 -6.79 34.38 -4.82
N ASN A 258 -7.32 34.25 -6.03
CA ASN A 258 -7.21 33.03 -6.82
C ASN A 258 -5.76 32.79 -7.32
N ALA A 259 -5.04 33.85 -7.69
CA ALA A 259 -3.63 33.73 -8.07
C ALA A 259 -2.76 33.32 -6.89
N GLU A 260 -2.98 33.89 -5.68
CA GLU A 260 -2.33 33.48 -4.44
C GLU A 260 -2.56 31.99 -4.16
N TRP A 261 -3.79 31.53 -4.22
CA TRP A 261 -4.15 30.12 -4.03
C TRP A 261 -3.39 29.20 -5.02
N ASN A 262 -3.42 29.55 -6.29
CA ASN A 262 -2.75 28.78 -7.34
C ASN A 262 -1.23 28.75 -7.16
N GLN A 263 -0.63 29.83 -6.71
CA GLN A 263 0.80 29.90 -6.47
C GLN A 263 1.25 29.16 -5.22
N VAL A 264 0.47 29.23 -4.14
CA VAL A 264 0.87 28.70 -2.82
C VAL A 264 0.38 27.27 -2.63
N ILE A 265 -0.87 26.99 -2.94
CA ILE A 265 -1.54 25.73 -2.56
C ILE A 265 -1.49 24.67 -3.66
N GLU A 266 -1.68 25.05 -4.93
CA GLU A 266 -1.70 24.06 -6.01
C GLU A 266 -0.44 23.17 -6.06
N PRO A 267 0.79 23.70 -5.88
CA PRO A 267 2.00 22.87 -5.81
C PRO A 267 2.00 21.89 -4.63
N LEU A 268 1.40 22.27 -3.49
CA LEU A 268 1.39 21.44 -2.28
C LEU A 268 0.48 20.20 -2.42
N LYS A 269 -0.48 20.24 -3.32
CA LYS A 269 -1.34 19.10 -3.60
C LYS A 269 -0.57 17.92 -4.20
N GLU A 270 0.54 18.18 -4.90
CA GLU A 270 1.40 17.15 -5.50
C GLU A 270 2.44 16.60 -4.54
N ILE A 271 2.69 17.27 -3.41
CA ILE A 271 3.64 16.78 -2.41
C ILE A 271 3.04 15.58 -1.71
N SER A 272 3.77 14.47 -1.71
CA SER A 272 3.38 13.23 -1.05
C SER A 272 4.59 12.58 -0.41
N ASP A 273 4.47 12.26 0.86
CA ASP A 273 5.47 11.46 1.56
C ASP A 273 5.17 9.96 1.36
N SER A 274 6.21 9.16 1.14
CA SER A 274 6.09 7.70 0.99
C SER A 274 5.95 6.97 2.33
N GLN A 275 6.06 7.70 3.44
CA GLN A 275 5.88 7.18 4.79
C GLN A 275 4.45 7.43 5.26
N GLN A 276 3.80 6.43 5.83
CA GLN A 276 2.55 6.58 6.56
C GLN A 276 2.83 7.17 7.95
N TYR A 277 2.12 8.24 8.31
CA TYR A 277 2.25 8.89 9.61
C TYR A 277 1.08 8.61 10.56
N TRP A 278 -0.05 8.12 10.06
CA TRP A 278 -1.24 7.83 10.88
C TRP A 278 -1.32 6.36 11.29
N GLU A 279 -2.04 6.12 12.37
CA GLU A 279 -2.46 4.79 12.81
C GLU A 279 -3.97 4.80 13.08
N GLY A 280 -4.68 3.74 12.68
CA GLY A 280 -6.12 3.62 12.89
C GLY A 280 -6.94 4.72 12.18
N ASN A 281 -8.06 5.07 12.78
CA ASN A 281 -8.98 6.06 12.23
C ASN A 281 -8.54 7.50 12.56
N PHE A 282 -8.87 8.42 11.68
CA PHE A 282 -8.76 9.86 11.95
C PHE A 282 -9.79 10.31 12.98
N ILE A 283 -9.57 11.45 13.63
CA ILE A 283 -10.53 12.03 14.57
C ILE A 283 -11.21 13.27 14.01
N GLN A 284 -12.42 13.57 14.46
CA GLN A 284 -13.07 14.85 14.21
C GLN A 284 -12.25 15.95 14.89
N PRO A 285 -11.80 17.01 14.17
CA PRO A 285 -10.81 17.95 14.69
C PRO A 285 -11.35 18.95 15.72
N VAL A 286 -12.66 19.15 15.78
CA VAL A 286 -13.32 20.02 16.75
C VAL A 286 -14.70 19.47 17.10
N ASP A 287 -15.09 19.56 18.36
CA ASP A 287 -16.45 19.25 18.78
C ASP A 287 -17.37 20.44 18.40
N GLY A 288 -18.00 20.33 17.22
CA GLY A 288 -18.81 21.38 16.63
C GLY A 288 -20.04 20.81 15.93
N LYS A 289 -21.07 21.67 15.81
CA LYS A 289 -22.29 21.31 15.08
C LYS A 289 -21.98 21.26 13.57
N ILE A 290 -22.28 20.16 12.91
CA ILE A 290 -22.17 20.06 11.46
C ILE A 290 -23.21 20.98 10.82
N THR A 291 -22.76 21.95 10.05
CA THR A 291 -23.62 22.91 9.34
C THR A 291 -23.64 22.67 7.84
N THR A 292 -22.56 22.12 7.29
CA THR A 292 -22.45 21.80 5.87
C THR A 292 -21.71 20.47 5.69
N GLN A 293 -22.28 19.58 4.90
CA GLN A 293 -21.68 18.28 4.59
C GLN A 293 -20.83 18.34 3.31
N TYR A 294 -19.93 17.36 3.18
CA TYR A 294 -19.15 17.14 1.96
C TYR A 294 -20.06 16.93 0.74
N GLY A 295 -19.69 17.55 -0.39
CA GLY A 295 -20.36 17.37 -1.67
C GLY A 295 -21.67 18.13 -1.82
N MET A 296 -22.13 18.90 -0.80
CA MET A 296 -23.35 19.70 -0.92
C MET A 296 -23.30 20.61 -2.15
N ILE A 297 -24.43 20.62 -2.88
CA ILE A 297 -24.63 21.46 -4.07
C ILE A 297 -24.93 22.88 -3.59
N ARG A 298 -24.07 23.83 -3.95
CA ARG A 298 -24.24 25.23 -3.50
C ARG A 298 -24.99 26.07 -4.51
N TYR A 299 -25.97 26.80 -4.00
CA TYR A 299 -26.59 27.91 -4.66
C TYR A 299 -26.20 29.18 -3.92
N VAL A 300 -25.60 30.14 -4.61
CA VAL A 300 -25.23 31.44 -4.05
C VAL A 300 -26.17 32.49 -4.61
N ASN A 301 -26.88 33.19 -3.74
CA ASN A 301 -27.88 34.20 -4.11
C ASN A 301 -28.90 33.68 -5.16
N GLY A 302 -29.31 32.40 -5.02
CA GLY A 302 -30.26 31.73 -5.91
C GLY A 302 -29.67 31.17 -7.20
N ASN A 303 -28.36 31.35 -7.46
CA ASN A 303 -27.68 30.84 -8.66
C ASN A 303 -26.90 29.56 -8.33
N PRO A 304 -27.04 28.49 -9.14
CA PRO A 304 -26.26 27.28 -8.95
C PRO A 304 -24.78 27.56 -9.21
N THR A 305 -23.91 27.05 -8.37
CA THR A 305 -22.45 27.09 -8.58
C THR A 305 -21.93 25.76 -9.15
N SER A 306 -20.85 25.81 -9.92
CA SER A 306 -20.16 24.61 -10.38
C SER A 306 -19.33 23.95 -9.29
N VAL A 307 -19.14 24.63 -8.16
CA VAL A 307 -18.31 24.18 -7.05
C VAL A 307 -19.19 23.59 -5.97
N ARG A 308 -18.86 22.37 -5.54
CA ARG A 308 -19.47 21.73 -4.39
C ARG A 308 -18.60 21.92 -3.14
N HIS A 309 -19.19 21.69 -1.98
CA HIS A 309 -18.48 21.76 -0.71
C HIS A 309 -17.40 20.67 -0.64
N SER A 310 -16.12 21.07 -0.50
CA SER A 310 -14.98 20.15 -0.55
C SER A 310 -14.73 19.38 0.76
N GLY A 311 -15.40 19.76 1.85
CA GLY A 311 -15.21 19.20 3.17
C GLY A 311 -16.49 19.19 4.01
N VAL A 312 -16.33 19.38 5.30
CA VAL A 312 -17.41 19.55 6.27
C VAL A 312 -17.20 20.85 7.05
N ASP A 313 -18.29 21.60 7.33
CA ASP A 313 -18.21 22.77 8.18
C ASP A 313 -18.71 22.40 9.60
N LEU A 314 -17.85 22.64 10.58
CA LEU A 314 -18.07 22.36 12.00
C LEU A 314 -18.18 23.70 12.75
N ALA A 315 -19.40 24.16 13.00
CA ALA A 315 -19.65 25.38 13.74
C ALA A 315 -19.29 25.23 15.22
N ALA A 316 -18.45 26.11 15.70
CA ALA A 316 -18.04 26.22 17.11
C ALA A 316 -17.67 27.67 17.42
N ASP A 317 -17.64 28.04 18.68
CA ASP A 317 -17.31 29.39 19.12
C ASP A 317 -15.86 29.75 18.72
N THR A 318 -15.65 31.02 18.37
CA THR A 318 -14.30 31.56 18.11
C THR A 318 -13.39 31.28 19.31
N GLY A 319 -12.20 30.78 19.05
CA GLY A 319 -11.23 30.40 20.10
C GLY A 319 -11.33 28.94 20.56
N THR A 320 -12.31 28.16 20.09
CA THR A 320 -12.40 26.72 20.37
C THR A 320 -11.14 26.02 19.81
N PRO A 321 -10.43 25.19 20.59
CA PRO A 321 -9.24 24.49 20.12
C PRO A 321 -9.55 23.55 18.97
N ILE A 322 -8.67 23.55 17.95
CA ILE A 322 -8.71 22.63 16.81
C ILE A 322 -7.57 21.63 16.98
N GLN A 323 -7.88 20.34 16.82
CA GLN A 323 -6.92 19.24 16.89
C GLN A 323 -6.52 18.76 15.51
N ALA A 324 -5.28 18.28 15.35
CA ALA A 324 -4.87 17.51 14.17
C ALA A 324 -5.70 16.22 14.10
N SER A 325 -6.39 16.03 12.98
CA SER A 325 -7.25 14.86 12.77
C SER A 325 -6.46 13.53 12.68
N GLY A 326 -5.21 13.59 12.28
CA GLY A 326 -4.24 12.49 12.23
C GLY A 326 -2.83 13.01 12.39
N SER A 327 -1.88 12.13 12.71
CA SER A 327 -0.46 12.47 12.74
C SER A 327 0.06 12.77 11.33
N GLY A 328 1.02 13.70 11.20
CA GLY A 328 1.55 14.07 9.89
C GLY A 328 2.50 15.24 9.91
N ARG A 329 2.90 15.67 8.72
CA ARG A 329 3.77 16.82 8.51
C ARG A 329 2.97 18.03 8.01
N VAL A 330 3.09 19.15 8.68
CA VAL A 330 2.48 20.43 8.26
C VAL A 330 3.12 20.88 6.95
N LEU A 331 2.38 20.83 5.84
CA LEU A 331 2.84 21.37 4.55
C LEU A 331 2.71 22.89 4.47
N PHE A 332 1.68 23.43 5.13
CA PHE A 332 1.41 24.85 5.15
C PHE A 332 0.75 25.27 6.48
N ALA A 333 1.20 26.35 7.03
CA ALA A 333 0.56 27.07 8.12
C ALA A 333 0.73 28.57 7.86
N GLY A 334 -0.38 29.26 7.51
CA GLY A 334 -0.33 30.66 7.13
C GLY A 334 -1.70 31.22 6.77
N TYR A 335 -1.72 32.52 6.41
CA TYR A 335 -2.92 33.22 5.98
C TYR A 335 -3.03 33.21 4.45
N LEU A 336 -4.23 32.96 3.95
CA LEU A 336 -4.62 33.06 2.54
C LEU A 336 -5.94 33.86 2.42
N GLN A 337 -6.07 34.66 1.38
CA GLN A 337 -7.25 35.53 1.21
C GLN A 337 -8.56 34.73 1.12
N LEU A 338 -8.55 33.58 0.44
CA LEU A 338 -9.72 32.70 0.30
C LEU A 338 -10.10 31.97 1.58
N THR A 339 -9.13 31.38 2.25
CA THR A 339 -9.38 30.41 3.32
C THR A 339 -9.00 30.93 4.72
N GLY A 340 -8.52 32.18 4.79
CA GLY A 340 -8.05 32.77 6.04
C GLY A 340 -6.83 32.06 6.61
N ASN A 341 -6.70 32.05 7.92
CA ASN A 341 -5.66 31.25 8.57
C ASN A 341 -5.91 29.76 8.30
N THR A 342 -4.92 29.14 7.70
CA THR A 342 -5.03 27.80 7.10
C THR A 342 -3.90 26.91 7.59
N VAL A 343 -4.23 25.67 7.93
CA VAL A 343 -3.28 24.57 8.13
C VAL A 343 -3.56 23.47 7.11
N LEU A 344 -2.50 22.94 6.51
CA LEU A 344 -2.50 21.77 5.64
C LEU A 344 -1.52 20.74 6.19
N ILE A 345 -1.98 19.52 6.44
CA ILE A 345 -1.17 18.42 6.97
C ILE A 345 -1.13 17.29 5.95
N GLU A 346 0.06 16.81 5.63
CA GLU A 346 0.32 15.58 4.87
C GLU A 346 0.46 14.42 5.84
N HIS A 347 -0.27 13.34 5.58
CA HIS A 347 -0.29 12.14 6.43
C HIS A 347 0.51 10.96 5.85
N GLY A 348 1.02 11.11 4.63
CA GLY A 348 1.65 10.08 3.83
C GLY A 348 0.72 9.53 2.74
N TYR A 349 1.31 8.92 1.73
CA TYR A 349 0.62 8.32 0.57
C TYR A 349 -0.32 9.29 -0.15
N GLY A 350 -0.03 10.60 -0.10
CA GLY A 350 -0.83 11.66 -0.71
C GLY A 350 -2.09 12.03 0.07
N LEU A 351 -2.32 11.44 1.23
CA LEU A 351 -3.46 11.76 2.09
C LEU A 351 -3.21 13.04 2.86
N LYS A 352 -4.14 13.99 2.78
CA LYS A 352 -4.00 15.31 3.39
C LYS A 352 -5.26 15.70 4.14
N SER A 353 -5.09 16.49 5.23
CA SER A 353 -6.17 17.19 5.91
C SER A 353 -5.97 18.71 5.86
N TRP A 354 -7.09 19.43 5.74
CA TRP A 354 -7.17 20.86 5.49
C TRP A 354 -8.03 21.52 6.54
N TYR A 355 -7.54 22.61 7.13
CA TYR A 355 -8.18 23.35 8.21
C TYR A 355 -8.22 24.83 7.84
N TYR A 356 -9.41 25.40 7.61
CA TYR A 356 -9.59 26.77 7.15
C TYR A 356 -10.36 27.62 8.15
N HIS A 357 -10.34 28.92 7.92
CA HIS A 357 -11.07 29.96 8.65
C HIS A 357 -10.64 30.09 10.11
N MET A 358 -9.45 29.62 10.46
CA MET A 358 -8.93 29.63 11.82
C MET A 358 -8.72 31.06 12.33
N ASP A 359 -8.82 31.27 13.65
CA ASP A 359 -8.52 32.51 14.33
C ASP A 359 -7.00 32.66 14.55
N SER A 360 -6.37 31.58 14.98
CA SER A 360 -4.93 31.53 15.25
C SER A 360 -4.34 30.18 14.86
N LEU A 361 -3.01 30.18 14.61
CA LEU A 361 -2.22 29.01 14.27
C LEU A 361 -1.22 28.73 15.38
N ASP A 362 -1.20 27.49 15.90
CA ASP A 362 -0.29 27.06 16.96
C ASP A 362 0.82 26.12 16.41
N VAL A 363 0.92 25.98 15.08
CA VAL A 363 1.92 25.15 14.38
C VAL A 363 2.56 25.94 13.23
N SER A 364 3.68 25.43 12.73
CA SER A 364 4.45 26.04 11.64
C SER A 364 4.65 25.06 10.49
N THR A 365 4.83 25.57 9.27
CA THR A 365 5.19 24.77 8.10
C THR A 365 6.47 23.97 8.35
N GLY A 366 6.45 22.67 8.01
CA GLY A 366 7.51 21.71 8.23
C GLY A 366 7.44 20.96 9.57
N GLN A 367 6.61 21.40 10.52
CA GLN A 367 6.46 20.75 11.81
C GLN A 367 5.78 19.40 11.68
N MET A 368 6.24 18.39 12.43
CA MET A 368 5.50 17.15 12.66
C MET A 368 4.48 17.36 13.78
N VAL A 369 3.29 16.83 13.59
CA VAL A 369 2.20 16.87 14.58
C VAL A 369 1.69 15.45 14.83
N GLU A 370 1.19 15.24 16.06
CA GLU A 370 0.53 13.99 16.45
C GLU A 370 -0.99 14.15 16.38
N GLN A 371 -1.71 13.05 16.16
CA GLN A 371 -3.17 13.03 16.24
C GLN A 371 -3.64 13.57 17.60
N GLY A 372 -4.62 14.48 17.59
CA GLY A 372 -5.13 15.13 18.80
C GLY A 372 -4.30 16.33 19.29
N GLN A 373 -3.13 16.60 18.71
CA GLN A 373 -2.36 17.80 19.03
C GLN A 373 -3.14 19.06 18.64
N ILE A 374 -3.18 20.09 19.51
CA ILE A 374 -3.77 21.39 19.17
C ILE A 374 -2.92 22.08 18.10
N ILE A 375 -3.56 22.48 16.99
CA ILE A 375 -2.93 23.14 15.84
C ILE A 375 -3.36 24.58 15.66
N GLY A 376 -4.34 25.04 16.44
CA GLY A 376 -4.87 26.40 16.42
C GLY A 376 -6.28 26.48 16.97
N LYS A 377 -7.00 27.53 16.59
CA LYS A 377 -8.33 27.80 17.15
C LYS A 377 -9.33 28.17 16.05
N VAL A 378 -10.61 27.82 16.28
CA VAL A 378 -11.73 28.16 15.42
C VAL A 378 -11.85 29.68 15.29
N GLY A 379 -12.09 30.16 14.08
CA GLY A 379 -12.28 31.57 13.75
C GLY A 379 -13.34 31.77 12.68
N SER A 380 -13.20 32.90 11.96
CA SER A 380 -14.06 33.28 10.84
C SER A 380 -13.25 34.13 9.83
N THR A 381 -11.98 33.77 9.61
CA THR A 381 -11.09 34.49 8.71
C THR A 381 -11.25 34.03 7.25
N GLY A 382 -10.91 34.89 6.27
CA GLY A 382 -11.10 34.60 4.85
C GLY A 382 -12.57 34.64 4.43
N PHE A 383 -12.95 33.82 3.45
CA PHE A 383 -14.35 33.69 2.97
C PHE A 383 -15.20 32.88 3.94
N SER A 384 -15.73 33.51 4.97
CA SER A 384 -16.51 32.89 6.04
C SER A 384 -17.71 33.77 6.42
N THR A 385 -18.85 33.15 6.67
CA THR A 385 -20.08 33.81 7.11
C THR A 385 -20.28 33.82 8.63
N GLY A 386 -19.41 33.18 9.38
CA GLY A 386 -19.46 33.12 10.84
C GLY A 386 -18.51 32.08 11.40
N PRO A 387 -18.34 32.02 12.73
CA PRO A 387 -17.37 31.13 13.36
C PRO A 387 -17.61 29.65 13.05
N HIS A 388 -16.66 29.00 12.40
CA HIS A 388 -16.64 27.57 12.09
C HIS A 388 -15.25 27.12 11.68
N LEU A 389 -15.00 25.83 11.73
CA LEU A 389 -13.91 25.18 11.07
C LEU A 389 -14.44 24.55 9.76
N HIS A 390 -13.89 24.96 8.61
CA HIS A 390 -14.00 24.15 7.41
C HIS A 390 -12.90 23.09 7.46
N PHE A 391 -13.31 21.82 7.54
CA PHE A 391 -12.42 20.67 7.56
C PHE A 391 -12.60 19.84 6.30
N ALA A 392 -11.51 19.61 5.56
CA ALA A 392 -11.54 18.78 4.38
C ALA A 392 -10.42 17.74 4.39
N MET A 393 -10.58 16.69 3.61
CA MET A 393 -9.53 15.71 3.34
C MET A 393 -9.39 15.49 1.84
N SER A 394 -8.17 15.16 1.41
CA SER A 394 -7.90 14.83 0.01
C SER A 394 -6.88 13.72 -0.13
N VAL A 395 -6.94 12.99 -1.24
CA VAL A 395 -5.83 12.17 -1.73
C VAL A 395 -5.26 12.91 -2.93
N ASN A 396 -4.02 13.36 -2.83
CA ASN A 396 -3.40 14.27 -3.79
C ASN A 396 -4.32 15.47 -4.11
N ARG A 397 -4.78 15.60 -5.35
CA ARG A 397 -5.66 16.69 -5.81
C ARG A 397 -7.15 16.45 -5.57
N VAL A 398 -7.54 15.23 -5.19
CA VAL A 398 -8.95 14.84 -5.12
C VAL A 398 -9.47 14.96 -3.70
N PHE A 399 -10.38 15.90 -3.46
CA PHE A 399 -11.08 15.98 -2.19
C PHE A 399 -12.03 14.79 -2.01
N ILE A 400 -12.03 14.26 -0.80
CA ILE A 400 -12.80 13.09 -0.38
C ILE A 400 -13.73 13.45 0.77
N ASN A 401 -14.71 12.60 1.04
CA ASN A 401 -15.56 12.74 2.22
C ASN A 401 -14.74 12.46 3.49
N PRO A 402 -14.54 13.45 4.38
CA PRO A 402 -13.74 13.26 5.59
C PRO A 402 -14.24 12.14 6.50
N TRP A 403 -15.55 11.87 6.50
CA TRP A 403 -16.14 10.79 7.29
C TRP A 403 -15.64 9.40 6.89
N THR A 404 -15.13 9.23 5.67
CA THR A 404 -14.50 7.97 5.26
C THR A 404 -13.28 7.65 6.13
N ALA A 405 -12.41 8.64 6.38
CA ALA A 405 -11.23 8.46 7.21
C ALA A 405 -11.56 8.38 8.72
N ILE A 406 -12.58 9.13 9.16
CA ILE A 406 -12.95 9.22 10.58
C ILE A 406 -13.73 7.98 11.03
N GLU A 407 -14.70 7.52 10.25
CA GLU A 407 -15.62 6.45 10.67
C GLU A 407 -15.13 5.05 10.27
N LYS A 408 -14.48 4.94 9.10
CA LYS A 408 -14.08 3.66 8.52
C LYS A 408 -12.56 3.42 8.60
N GLY A 409 -11.76 4.50 8.53
CA GLY A 409 -10.32 4.38 8.32
C GLY A 409 -9.96 3.88 6.92
N PHE A 410 -8.73 3.39 6.78
CA PHE A 410 -8.22 2.79 5.55
C PHE A 410 -7.72 1.38 5.87
N ASP A 411 -8.49 0.38 5.47
CA ASP A 411 -8.14 -1.03 5.62
C ASP A 411 -7.32 -1.47 4.40
N TRP A 412 -6.13 -2.00 4.65
CA TRP A 412 -5.18 -2.46 3.64
C TRP A 412 -5.30 -3.97 3.33
N GLU A 413 -6.24 -4.69 4.02
CA GLU A 413 -6.45 -6.15 3.89
C GLU A 413 -7.70 -6.50 3.09
#